data_bc2433a70c3970e5bb968ae59a9b3f00
#
_entry.id   bc2433a70c3970e5bb968ae59a9b3f00
#
_cell.length_a   1.000
_cell.length_b   1.000
_cell.length_c   1.000
_cell.angle_alpha   90.00
_cell.angle_beta   90.00
_cell.angle_gamma   90.00
#
_symmetry.space_group_name_H-M   'P 1'
#
loop_
_entity.id
_entity.type
_entity.pdbx_description
1 polymer ?
#
loop_
_entity_poly.entity_id
_entity_poly.type
_entity_poly.pdbx_seq_one_letter_code
_entity_poly.pdbx_strand_id
1 'polypeptide(L)'
;MMRLTRENFQRAISEARKNDDDYAPTPFRFGTPNAKETLIAGLEEVMRHKVEWLAEYDQIANWLTDNQGKGLLLIGPPGVGKSEICMKVIPLIFRMVLHKIFSRYQATELCNEATYRSSLRQRFIAIDDFGIEGTFHDY
;
A
#
# COMPACT_ATOMS: atom_id res chain seq x y z
N MET A 1 -10.83 3.27 -42.88
CA MET A 1 -10.10 3.27 -41.59
C MET A 1 -11.06 2.90 -40.47
N MET A 2 -10.70 1.91 -39.66
CA MET A 2 -11.54 1.47 -38.55
C MET A 2 -11.45 2.45 -37.39
N ARG A 3 -12.58 2.86 -36.87
CA ARG A 3 -12.67 3.73 -35.72
C ARG A 3 -12.80 2.88 -34.47
N LEU A 4 -11.88 3.04 -33.50
CA LEU A 4 -11.93 2.32 -32.25
C LEU A 4 -12.87 3.02 -31.27
N THR A 5 -13.80 2.27 -30.74
CA THR A 5 -14.81 2.76 -29.81
C THR A 5 -14.47 2.30 -28.39
N ARG A 6 -15.16 2.88 -27.39
CA ARG A 6 -15.05 2.44 -26.01
C ARG A 6 -15.37 0.95 -25.86
N GLU A 7 -16.35 0.46 -26.61
CA GLU A 7 -16.74 -0.96 -26.59
C GLU A 7 -15.63 -1.86 -27.10
N ASN A 8 -14.89 -1.42 -28.12
CA ASN A 8 -13.75 -2.17 -28.61
C ASN A 8 -12.67 -2.31 -27.52
N PHE A 9 -12.40 -1.23 -26.79
CA PHE A 9 -11.43 -1.27 -25.68
C PHE A 9 -11.91 -2.17 -24.54
N GLN A 10 -13.20 -2.10 -24.19
CA GLN A 10 -13.76 -2.98 -23.15
C GLN A 10 -13.59 -4.45 -23.51
N ARG A 11 -13.84 -4.79 -24.77
CA ARG A 11 -13.67 -6.17 -25.25
C ARG A 11 -12.21 -6.59 -25.23
N ALA A 12 -11.33 -5.72 -25.70
CA ALA A 12 -9.90 -5.98 -25.72
C ALA A 12 -9.34 -6.18 -24.28
N ILE A 13 -9.79 -5.37 -23.33
CA ILE A 13 -9.41 -5.48 -21.93
C ILE A 13 -9.89 -6.83 -21.35
N SER A 14 -11.14 -7.22 -21.65
CA SER A 14 -11.66 -8.52 -21.19
C SER A 14 -10.84 -9.69 -21.72
N GLU A 15 -10.39 -9.63 -22.96
CA GLU A 15 -9.51 -10.65 -23.52
C GLU A 15 -8.13 -10.63 -22.88
N ALA A 16 -7.56 -9.44 -22.66
CA ALA A 16 -6.24 -9.29 -22.05
C ALA A 16 -6.21 -9.79 -20.63
N ARG A 17 -7.28 -9.63 -19.84
CA ARG A 17 -7.38 -10.10 -18.46
C ARG A 17 -7.19 -11.59 -18.30
N LYS A 18 -7.48 -12.36 -19.32
CA LYS A 18 -7.29 -13.81 -19.30
C LYS A 18 -5.83 -14.21 -19.27
N ASN A 19 -4.95 -13.32 -19.76
CA ASN A 19 -3.54 -13.63 -19.99
C ASN A 19 -2.58 -12.68 -19.30
N ASP A 20 -3.05 -11.58 -18.72
CA ASP A 20 -2.21 -10.53 -18.19
C ASP A 20 -2.83 -9.87 -16.96
N ASP A 21 -2.14 -9.95 -15.83
CA ASP A 21 -2.58 -9.38 -14.55
C ASP A 21 -2.64 -7.85 -14.55
N ASP A 22 -1.96 -7.18 -15.50
CA ASP A 22 -2.01 -5.72 -15.61
C ASP A 22 -3.41 -5.20 -15.88
N TYR A 23 -4.29 -6.05 -16.39
CA TYR A 23 -5.68 -5.72 -16.66
C TYR A 23 -6.63 -6.30 -15.61
N ALA A 24 -6.14 -6.46 -14.39
CA ALA A 24 -6.95 -6.97 -13.29
C ALA A 24 -8.23 -6.14 -13.13
N PRO A 25 -9.37 -6.80 -12.89
CA PRO A 25 -10.66 -6.16 -13.01
C PRO A 25 -10.98 -5.11 -11.95
N THR A 26 -10.52 -5.30 -10.73
CA THR A 26 -11.01 -4.48 -9.61
C THR A 26 -9.89 -4.18 -8.62
N PRO A 27 -9.66 -2.90 -8.29
CA PRO A 27 -8.78 -2.55 -7.18
C PRO A 27 -9.30 -3.18 -5.88
N PHE A 28 -8.39 -3.55 -4.99
CA PHE A 28 -8.76 -4.11 -3.71
C PHE A 28 -9.33 -3.02 -2.79
N ARG A 29 -10.57 -3.21 -2.34
CA ARG A 29 -11.22 -2.27 -1.44
C ARG A 29 -11.30 -2.87 -0.04
N PHE A 30 -10.94 -2.06 0.95
CA PHE A 30 -10.83 -2.46 2.34
C PHE A 30 -11.36 -1.35 3.24
N GLY A 31 -11.97 -1.75 4.35
CA GLY A 31 -12.38 -0.83 5.40
C GLY A 31 -12.41 -1.54 6.74
N THR A 32 -12.08 -0.84 7.81
CA THR A 32 -12.17 -1.35 9.17
C THR A 32 -12.92 -0.35 10.05
N PRO A 33 -13.79 -0.82 10.96
CA PRO A 33 -14.45 0.06 11.90
C PRO A 33 -13.48 0.58 12.95
N ASN A 34 -13.82 1.71 13.56
CA ASN A 34 -13.01 2.30 14.64
C ASN A 34 -11.54 2.47 14.26
N ALA A 35 -11.31 2.98 13.05
CA ALA A 35 -9.98 3.06 12.48
C ALA A 35 -9.02 3.91 13.33
N LYS A 36 -9.51 4.98 13.93
CA LYS A 36 -8.69 5.85 14.78
C LYS A 36 -8.19 5.12 16.02
N GLU A 37 -9.08 4.46 16.72
CA GLU A 37 -8.75 3.68 17.91
C GLU A 37 -7.84 2.52 17.57
N THR A 38 -8.09 1.88 16.45
CA THR A 38 -7.27 0.77 15.95
C THR A 38 -5.86 1.23 15.62
N LEU A 39 -5.73 2.38 14.96
CA LEU A 39 -4.42 2.94 14.61
C LEU A 39 -3.62 3.29 15.86
N ILE A 40 -4.25 3.97 16.83
CA ILE A 40 -3.60 4.32 18.10
C ILE A 40 -3.14 3.06 18.83
N ALA A 41 -4.03 2.09 18.99
CA ALA A 41 -3.70 0.84 19.69
C ALA A 41 -2.52 0.13 19.04
N GLY A 42 -2.51 0.06 17.71
CA GLY A 42 -1.41 -0.55 16.98
C GLY A 42 -0.10 0.19 17.16
N LEU A 43 -0.14 1.52 17.06
CA LEU A 43 1.06 2.34 17.25
C LEU A 43 1.63 2.22 18.68
N GLU A 44 0.76 2.28 19.68
CA GLU A 44 1.19 2.18 21.06
C GLU A 44 1.81 0.81 21.36
N GLU A 45 1.26 -0.23 20.80
CA GLU A 45 1.79 -1.58 20.99
C GLU A 45 3.13 -1.78 20.26
N VAL A 46 3.26 -1.28 19.04
CA VAL A 46 4.47 -1.40 18.25
C VAL A 46 5.59 -0.53 18.83
N MET A 47 5.29 0.70 19.21
CA MET A 47 6.28 1.65 19.74
C MET A 47 6.52 1.49 21.23
N ARG A 48 5.64 0.75 21.92
CA ARG A 48 5.73 0.46 23.37
C ARG A 48 5.71 1.69 24.26
N HIS A 49 5.03 2.74 23.83
CA HIS A 49 4.78 3.93 24.65
C HIS A 49 3.49 4.57 24.16
N LYS A 50 2.95 5.48 24.95
CA LYS A 50 1.76 6.21 24.58
C LYS A 50 2.06 7.12 23.40
N VAL A 51 1.11 7.18 22.48
CA VAL A 51 1.23 7.96 21.25
C VAL A 51 0.22 9.08 21.28
N GLU A 52 0.69 10.30 21.02
CA GLU A 52 -0.16 11.46 20.87
C GLU A 52 -0.74 11.49 19.46
N TRP A 53 -2.04 11.80 19.33
CA TRP A 53 -2.67 11.86 18.03
C TRP A 53 -2.16 13.07 17.26
N LEU A 54 -1.65 12.80 16.06
CA LEU A 54 -1.18 13.84 15.15
C LEU A 54 -2.23 14.08 14.06
N ALA A 55 -2.28 15.30 13.55
CA ALA A 55 -3.21 15.65 12.47
C ALA A 55 -3.04 14.76 11.24
N GLU A 56 -1.83 14.36 10.96
CA GLU A 56 -1.50 13.47 9.83
C GLU A 56 -2.19 12.11 9.95
N TYR A 57 -2.46 11.68 11.16
CA TYR A 57 -3.12 10.38 11.39
C TYR A 57 -4.59 10.38 10.97
N ASP A 58 -5.22 11.55 10.86
CA ASP A 58 -6.60 11.62 10.40
C ASP A 58 -6.77 11.07 8.98
N GLN A 59 -5.85 11.37 8.10
CA GLN A 59 -5.90 10.87 6.72
C GLN A 59 -5.66 9.36 6.66
N ILE A 60 -4.79 8.86 7.51
CA ILE A 60 -4.51 7.42 7.61
C ILE A 60 -5.75 6.70 8.15
N ALA A 61 -6.38 7.25 9.19
CA ALA A 61 -7.60 6.68 9.74
C ALA A 61 -8.74 6.69 8.72
N ASN A 62 -8.87 7.75 7.93
CA ASN A 62 -9.84 7.81 6.85
C ASN A 62 -9.59 6.72 5.79
N TRP A 63 -8.34 6.52 5.42
CA TRP A 63 -7.97 5.46 4.49
C TRP A 63 -8.27 4.07 5.06
N LEU A 64 -8.01 3.86 6.34
CA LEU A 64 -8.33 2.60 7.01
C LEU A 64 -9.84 2.37 7.15
N THR A 65 -10.62 3.43 7.24
CA THR A 65 -12.09 3.34 7.30
C THR A 65 -12.65 2.85 5.95
N ASP A 66 -12.12 3.37 4.86
CA ASP A 66 -12.45 2.93 3.50
C ASP A 66 -11.35 3.43 2.57
N ASN A 67 -10.55 2.52 2.07
CA ASN A 67 -9.45 2.88 1.18
C ASN A 67 -9.89 3.22 -0.25
N GLN A 68 -11.15 2.98 -0.59
CA GLN A 68 -11.72 3.24 -1.92
C GLN A 68 -10.93 2.56 -3.06
N GLY A 69 -10.26 1.46 -2.76
CA GLY A 69 -9.43 0.76 -3.74
C GLY A 69 -8.10 1.44 -4.05
N LYS A 70 -7.69 2.41 -3.23
CA LYS A 70 -6.46 3.18 -3.43
C LYS A 70 -5.36 2.73 -2.48
N GLY A 71 -4.12 2.90 -2.91
CA GLY A 71 -2.96 2.73 -2.05
C GLY A 71 -2.79 3.91 -1.09
N LEU A 72 -1.83 3.78 -0.19
CA LEU A 72 -1.50 4.81 0.80
C LEU A 72 -0.05 5.23 0.62
N LEU A 73 0.17 6.54 0.55
CA LEU A 73 1.50 7.12 0.52
C LEU A 73 1.69 8.02 1.74
N LEU A 74 2.68 7.71 2.56
CA LEU A 74 2.98 8.47 3.78
C LEU A 74 4.20 9.35 3.54
N ILE A 75 3.99 10.66 3.63
CA ILE A 75 5.04 11.65 3.47
C ILE A 75 5.06 12.54 4.72
N GLY A 76 6.24 12.83 5.22
CA GLY A 76 6.38 13.72 6.37
C GLY A 76 7.76 13.63 6.99
N PRO A 77 8.00 14.46 8.00
CA PRO A 77 9.31 14.46 8.68
C PRO A 77 9.56 13.15 9.44
N PRO A 78 10.82 12.82 9.71
CA PRO A 78 11.13 11.67 10.56
C PRO A 78 10.54 11.84 11.97
N GLY A 79 10.25 10.72 12.64
CA GLY A 79 9.78 10.73 14.03
C GLY A 79 8.28 10.81 14.22
N VAL A 80 7.49 10.80 13.14
CA VAL A 80 6.02 10.78 13.24
C VAL A 80 5.43 9.36 13.16
N GLY A 81 6.28 8.34 13.12
CA GLY A 81 5.83 6.94 13.12
C GLY A 81 5.48 6.38 11.76
N LYS A 82 5.91 7.00 10.66
CA LYS A 82 5.57 6.54 9.30
C LYS A 82 6.00 5.10 9.04
N SER A 83 7.24 4.77 9.38
CA SER A 83 7.77 3.42 9.18
C SER A 83 7.02 2.39 10.00
N GLU A 84 6.73 2.71 11.25
CA GLU A 84 5.95 1.83 12.13
C GLU A 84 4.55 1.61 11.59
N ILE A 85 3.90 2.66 11.10
CA ILE A 85 2.56 2.54 10.51
C ILE A 85 2.61 1.69 9.24
N CYS A 86 3.49 2.03 8.32
CA CYS A 86 3.57 1.40 7.00
C CYS A 86 4.03 -0.06 7.07
N MET A 87 5.04 -0.34 7.89
CA MET A 87 5.73 -1.62 7.88
C MET A 87 5.24 -2.59 8.94
N LYS A 88 4.52 -2.10 9.96
CA LYS A 88 4.09 -2.94 11.08
C LYS A 88 2.61 -2.82 11.38
N VAL A 89 2.09 -1.63 11.62
CA VAL A 89 0.69 -1.46 12.07
C VAL A 89 -0.29 -1.85 10.99
N ILE A 90 -0.19 -1.29 9.80
CA ILE A 90 -1.11 -1.62 8.70
C ILE A 90 -1.03 -3.09 8.30
N PRO A 91 0.17 -3.68 8.13
CA PRO A 91 0.25 -5.11 7.88
C PRO A 91 -0.39 -5.99 8.96
N LEU A 92 -0.28 -5.60 10.24
CA LEU A 92 -0.93 -6.33 11.32
C LEU A 92 -2.45 -6.20 11.27
N ILE A 93 -2.98 -5.02 10.94
CA ILE A 93 -4.43 -4.82 10.78
C ILE A 93 -4.96 -5.73 9.66
N PHE A 94 -4.28 -5.76 8.52
CA PHE A 94 -4.69 -6.62 7.42
C PHE A 94 -4.61 -8.10 7.80
N ARG A 95 -3.59 -8.48 8.57
CA ARG A 95 -3.46 -9.85 9.04
C ARG A 95 -4.61 -10.26 9.98
N MET A 96 -4.97 -9.39 10.90
CA MET A 96 -6.02 -9.68 11.90
C MET A 96 -7.42 -9.63 11.29
N VAL A 97 -7.69 -8.66 10.42
CA VAL A 97 -9.05 -8.43 9.89
C VAL A 97 -9.31 -9.26 8.64
N LEU A 98 -8.34 -9.37 7.75
CA LEU A 98 -8.51 -9.99 6.43
C LEU A 98 -7.74 -11.31 6.27
N HIS A 99 -6.91 -11.67 7.24
CA HIS A 99 -6.00 -12.82 7.13
C HIS A 99 -5.09 -12.72 5.89
N LYS A 100 -4.68 -11.50 5.54
CA LYS A 100 -3.77 -11.22 4.43
C LYS A 100 -2.39 -10.84 4.96
N ILE A 101 -1.37 -11.28 4.27
CA ILE A 101 0.02 -11.03 4.64
C ILE A 101 0.64 -10.05 3.64
N PHE A 102 1.29 -9.01 4.17
CA PHE A 102 2.05 -8.07 3.37
C PHE A 102 3.47 -8.55 3.17
N SER A 103 3.98 -8.36 1.97
CA SER A 103 5.41 -8.42 1.71
C SER A 103 5.98 -7.02 1.92
N ARG A 104 7.04 -6.92 2.72
CA ARG A 104 7.61 -5.65 3.15
C ARG A 104 8.99 -5.48 2.57
N TYR A 105 9.23 -4.31 1.99
CA TYR A 105 10.48 -4.00 1.33
C TYR A 105 11.01 -2.65 1.78
N GLN A 106 12.32 -2.54 1.91
CA GLN A 106 12.97 -1.24 1.86
C GLN A 106 13.08 -0.84 0.39
N ALA A 107 12.87 0.43 0.07
CA ALA A 107 12.90 0.88 -1.32
C ALA A 107 14.23 0.54 -2.00
N THR A 108 15.34 0.59 -1.26
CA THR A 108 16.66 0.22 -1.77
C THR A 108 16.76 -1.24 -2.20
N GLU A 109 16.00 -2.14 -1.57
CA GLU A 109 15.97 -3.56 -1.95
C GLU A 109 15.37 -3.76 -3.34
N LEU A 110 14.46 -2.87 -3.74
CA LEU A 110 13.81 -2.94 -5.04
C LEU A 110 14.73 -2.50 -6.19
N CYS A 111 15.90 -1.96 -5.89
CA CYS A 111 16.93 -1.70 -6.87
C CYS A 111 17.59 -2.98 -7.39
N ASN A 112 17.43 -4.08 -6.66
CA ASN A 112 17.84 -5.41 -7.11
C ASN A 112 16.77 -5.98 -8.03
N GLU A 113 17.15 -6.40 -9.23
CA GLU A 113 16.20 -6.86 -10.25
C GLU A 113 15.40 -8.09 -9.80
N ALA A 114 16.04 -9.04 -9.14
CA ALA A 114 15.35 -10.25 -8.68
C ALA A 114 14.31 -9.92 -7.60
N THR A 115 14.66 -9.04 -6.66
CA THR A 115 13.75 -8.58 -5.62
C THR A 115 12.59 -7.80 -6.21
N TYR A 116 12.87 -6.91 -7.16
CA TYR A 116 11.84 -6.14 -7.84
C TYR A 116 10.84 -7.05 -8.56
N ARG A 117 11.33 -8.03 -9.31
CA ARG A 117 10.47 -8.99 -10.01
C ARG A 117 9.63 -9.81 -9.04
N SER A 118 10.22 -10.22 -7.92
CA SER A 118 9.50 -10.94 -6.88
C SER A 118 8.39 -10.08 -6.28
N SER A 119 8.65 -8.79 -6.06
CA SER A 119 7.65 -7.87 -5.49
C SER A 119 6.43 -7.71 -6.38
N LEU A 120 6.60 -7.75 -7.70
CA LEU A 120 5.48 -7.64 -8.65
C LEU A 120 4.49 -8.80 -8.56
N ARG A 121 4.90 -9.91 -7.97
CA ARG A 121 4.04 -11.10 -7.78
C ARG A 121 3.26 -11.03 -6.48
N GLN A 122 3.59 -10.11 -5.59
CA GLN A 122 2.92 -9.97 -4.30
C GLN A 122 1.67 -9.12 -4.45
N ARG A 123 0.61 -9.54 -3.78
CA ARG A 123 -0.68 -8.84 -3.84
C ARG A 123 -0.70 -7.61 -2.95
N PHE A 124 -0.09 -7.71 -1.78
CA PHE A 124 -0.03 -6.62 -0.80
C PHE A 124 1.42 -6.36 -0.46
N ILE A 125 1.88 -5.15 -0.72
CA ILE A 125 3.25 -4.75 -0.43
C ILE A 125 3.27 -3.46 0.37
N ALA A 126 4.28 -3.35 1.24
CA ALA A 126 4.63 -2.12 1.92
C ALA A 126 6.08 -1.80 1.60
N ILE A 127 6.34 -0.56 1.25
CA ILE A 127 7.67 -0.09 0.87
C ILE A 127 8.04 1.06 1.80
N ASP A 128 9.15 0.92 2.51
CA ASP A 128 9.67 1.95 3.41
C ASP A 128 10.84 2.68 2.76
N ASP A 129 11.09 3.90 3.22
CA ASP A 129 12.18 4.77 2.74
C ASP A 129 12.07 5.07 1.25
N PHE A 130 10.82 5.15 0.76
CA PHE A 130 10.53 5.50 -0.62
C PHE A 130 10.97 6.95 -0.88
N GLY A 131 11.75 7.13 -1.92
CA GLY A 131 12.31 8.45 -2.26
C GLY A 131 13.80 8.57 -1.98
N ILE A 132 14.33 7.80 -1.02
CA ILE A 132 15.79 7.76 -0.78
C ILE A 132 16.51 7.19 -2.00
N GLU A 133 15.93 6.17 -2.61
CA GLU A 133 16.47 5.52 -3.83
C GLU A 133 16.56 6.49 -5.00
N GLY A 134 15.81 7.58 -4.99
CA GLY A 134 15.91 8.62 -5.99
C GLY A 134 17.31 9.24 -6.08
N THR A 135 18.04 9.21 -4.98
CA THR A 135 19.43 9.68 -4.94
C THR A 135 20.38 8.75 -5.68
N PHE A 136 19.97 7.54 -5.94
CA PHE A 136 20.78 6.54 -6.63
C PHE A 136 20.67 6.60 -8.14
N HIS A 137 19.80 7.43 -8.67
CA HIS A 137 19.62 7.59 -10.11
C HIS A 137 20.79 8.28 -10.78
N ASP A 138 21.67 8.86 -10.01
CA ASP A 138 22.83 9.60 -10.53
C ASP A 138 24.00 8.69 -10.96
N TYR A 139 23.82 7.40 -10.79
CA TYR A 139 24.85 6.46 -11.23
C TYR A 139 24.47 5.57 -12.39
#